data_a55c7c99f94c889d87ee3f2b64f281b9
#
_entry.id   a55c7c99f94c889d87ee3f2b64f281b9
#
_cell.length_a   1.000
_cell.length_b   1.000
_cell.length_c   1.000
_cell.angle_alpha   90.00
_cell.angle_beta   90.00
_cell.angle_gamma   90.00
#
_symmetry.space_group_name_H-M   'P 1'
#
loop_
_entity.id
_entity.type
_entity.pdbx_description
1 polymer ?
#
loop_
_entity_poly.entity_id
_entity_poly.type
_entity_poly.pdbx_seq_one_letter_code
_entity_poly.pdbx_strand_id
1 'polypeptide(L)'
;MITEKNIENAILTYLKAQGIYCWKSQTVGIYDPKRRIFRKSNNPHHINGIADILGIYQGRFLAIEVKKPYISKKTNAIKHRTQEELEKLASDDQLVFLNHIKGRGGVAFMADNLDVVKEQLELWKIRV
;
A
#
# COMPACT_ATOMS: atom_id res chain seq x y z
N MET A 1 0.53 20.44 -4.40
CA MET A 1 -0.14 19.57 -3.41
C MET A 1 0.30 18.13 -3.60
N ILE A 2 0.74 17.47 -2.54
CA ILE A 2 1.15 16.06 -2.59
C ILE A 2 -0.09 15.18 -2.43
N THR A 3 -0.33 14.31 -3.41
CA THR A 3 -1.47 13.41 -3.41
C THR A 3 -1.02 11.98 -3.07
N GLU A 4 -1.97 11.11 -2.70
CA GLU A 4 -1.71 9.68 -2.55
C GLU A 4 -1.06 9.10 -3.79
N LYS A 5 -1.56 9.48 -4.97
CA LYS A 5 -1.03 9.02 -6.25
C LYS A 5 0.44 9.42 -6.45
N ASN A 6 0.81 10.64 -6.04
CA ASN A 6 2.22 11.08 -6.12
C ASN A 6 3.11 10.20 -5.23
N ILE A 7 2.66 9.92 -4.01
CA ILE A 7 3.39 9.06 -3.06
C ILE A 7 3.50 7.63 -3.63
N GLU A 8 2.40 7.09 -4.13
CA GLU A 8 2.38 5.75 -4.73
C GLU A 8 3.39 5.62 -5.87
N ASN A 9 3.41 6.60 -6.78
CA ASN A 9 4.34 6.60 -7.91
C ASN A 9 5.79 6.71 -7.44
N ALA A 10 6.06 7.54 -6.43
CA ALA A 10 7.40 7.67 -5.86
C ALA A 10 7.87 6.34 -5.25
N ILE A 11 6.99 5.65 -4.54
CA ILE A 11 7.31 4.36 -3.93
C ILE A 11 7.59 3.31 -5.01
N LEU A 12 6.73 3.22 -6.02
CA LEU A 12 6.92 2.27 -7.13
C LEU A 12 8.25 2.52 -7.84
N THR A 13 8.58 3.78 -8.11
CA THR A 13 9.84 4.15 -8.76
C THR A 13 11.04 3.73 -7.92
N TYR A 14 10.98 3.99 -6.60
CA TYR A 14 12.03 3.61 -5.68
C TYR A 14 12.23 2.09 -5.64
N LEU A 15 11.13 1.33 -5.48
CA LEU A 15 11.19 -0.13 -5.40
C LEU A 15 11.79 -0.73 -6.67
N LYS A 16 11.39 -0.25 -7.83
CA LYS A 16 11.93 -0.71 -9.11
C LYS A 16 13.41 -0.39 -9.24
N ALA A 17 13.84 0.78 -8.77
CA ALA A 17 15.24 1.17 -8.77
C ALA A 17 16.08 0.25 -7.85
N GLN A 18 15.47 -0.32 -6.81
CA GLN A 18 16.10 -1.28 -5.92
C GLN A 18 16.06 -2.72 -6.46
N GLY A 19 15.53 -2.93 -7.66
CA GLY A 19 15.42 -4.26 -8.24
C GLY A 19 14.27 -5.09 -7.67
N ILE A 20 13.32 -4.47 -6.99
CA ILE A 20 12.17 -5.16 -6.42
C ILE A 20 11.06 -5.23 -7.46
N TYR A 21 10.62 -6.45 -7.76
CA TYR A 21 9.51 -6.66 -8.69
C TYR A 21 8.20 -6.28 -8.02
N CYS A 22 7.53 -5.24 -8.53
CA CYS A 22 6.32 -4.73 -7.93
C CYS A 22 5.42 -4.09 -9.00
N TRP A 23 4.16 -3.94 -8.65
CA TRP A 23 3.17 -3.34 -9.54
C TRP A 23 2.07 -2.67 -8.73
N LYS A 24 1.33 -1.79 -9.40
CA LYS A 24 0.15 -1.17 -8.82
C LYS A 24 -1.02 -2.15 -8.92
N SER A 25 -1.68 -2.38 -7.80
CA SER A 25 -2.90 -3.18 -7.78
C SER A 25 -4.04 -2.37 -8.41
N GLN A 26 -4.80 -3.01 -9.29
CA GLN A 26 -5.99 -2.40 -9.87
C GLN A 26 -7.22 -3.19 -9.43
N THR A 27 -7.95 -2.63 -8.48
CA THR A 27 -9.27 -3.14 -8.10
C THR A 27 -10.31 -2.33 -8.86
N VAL A 28 -10.45 -2.60 -10.16
CA VAL A 28 -11.42 -1.88 -10.98
C VAL A 28 -12.69 -2.71 -11.01
N GLY A 29 -13.79 -2.11 -10.54
CA GLY A 29 -15.10 -2.68 -10.73
C GLY A 29 -15.44 -2.70 -12.23
N ILE A 30 -16.40 -3.54 -12.60
CA ILE A 30 -16.88 -3.62 -13.97
C ILE A 30 -17.70 -2.37 -14.27
N TYR A 31 -17.34 -1.63 -15.32
CA TYR A 31 -18.11 -0.46 -15.73
C TYR A 31 -19.40 -0.87 -16.41
N ASP A 32 -20.52 -0.36 -15.91
CA ASP A 32 -21.84 -0.58 -16.49
C ASP A 32 -22.22 0.65 -17.32
N PRO A 33 -22.16 0.57 -18.67
CA PRO A 33 -22.46 1.73 -19.51
C PRO A 33 -23.92 2.17 -19.48
N LYS A 34 -24.84 1.26 -19.14
CA LYS A 34 -26.27 1.58 -19.06
C LYS A 34 -26.59 2.44 -17.85
N ARG A 35 -25.95 2.15 -16.70
CA ARG A 35 -26.15 2.86 -15.44
C ARG A 35 -25.10 3.92 -15.19
N ARG A 36 -24.06 3.99 -16.01
CA ARG A 36 -22.91 4.90 -15.88
C ARG A 36 -22.24 4.81 -14.49
N ILE A 37 -22.16 3.60 -13.95
CA ILE A 37 -21.54 3.33 -12.65
C ILE A 37 -20.60 2.15 -12.75
N PHE A 38 -19.63 2.09 -11.83
CA PHE A 38 -18.79 0.91 -11.66
C PHE A 38 -19.48 -0.06 -10.71
N ARG A 39 -19.59 -1.33 -11.12
CA ARG A 39 -20.17 -2.38 -10.30
C ARG A 39 -19.06 -3.17 -9.63
N LYS A 40 -19.27 -3.55 -8.38
CA LYS A 40 -18.37 -4.48 -7.71
C LYS A 40 -18.44 -5.84 -8.40
N SER A 41 -17.29 -6.53 -8.42
CA SER A 41 -17.25 -7.89 -8.93
C SER A 41 -18.16 -8.80 -8.10
N ASN A 42 -18.97 -9.62 -8.78
CA ASN A 42 -19.81 -10.63 -8.13
C ASN A 42 -19.06 -11.96 -7.93
N ASN A 43 -17.76 -12.00 -8.28
CA ASN A 43 -16.96 -13.21 -8.13
C ASN A 43 -16.78 -13.52 -6.63
N PRO A 44 -17.18 -14.71 -6.16
CA PRO A 44 -17.06 -15.07 -4.73
C PRO A 44 -15.61 -15.17 -4.26
N HIS A 45 -14.65 -15.23 -5.18
CA HIS A 45 -13.23 -15.27 -4.87
C HIS A 45 -12.57 -13.89 -4.86
N HIS A 46 -13.36 -12.84 -5.05
CA HIS A 46 -12.86 -11.47 -5.00
C HIS A 46 -12.48 -11.10 -3.56
N ILE A 47 -11.34 -10.42 -3.41
CA ILE A 47 -10.86 -9.95 -2.12
C ILE A 47 -11.01 -8.44 -2.05
N ASN A 48 -11.65 -7.94 -1.00
CA ASN A 48 -11.76 -6.51 -0.73
C ASN A 48 -10.53 -6.03 0.05
N GLY A 49 -10.19 -4.77 -0.11
CA GLY A 49 -9.12 -4.14 0.66
C GLY A 49 -7.71 -4.51 0.22
N ILE A 50 -7.54 -4.95 -1.02
CA ILE A 50 -6.21 -5.25 -1.55
C ILE A 50 -5.35 -3.99 -1.50
N ALA A 51 -4.10 -4.14 -1.04
CA ALA A 51 -3.16 -3.03 -0.93
C ALA A 51 -2.86 -2.39 -2.30
N ASP A 52 -2.50 -1.12 -2.29
CA ASP A 52 -2.25 -0.33 -3.51
C ASP A 52 -1.07 -0.85 -4.32
N ILE A 53 -0.03 -1.32 -3.64
CA ILE A 53 1.18 -1.84 -4.27
C ILE A 53 1.38 -3.28 -3.84
N LEU A 54 1.63 -4.15 -4.80
CA LEU A 54 1.95 -5.55 -4.59
C LEU A 54 3.30 -5.86 -5.21
N GLY A 55 3.98 -6.86 -4.69
CA GLY A 55 5.28 -7.24 -5.23
C GLY A 55 5.88 -8.43 -4.54
N ILE A 56 7.17 -8.61 -4.77
CA ILE A 56 7.96 -9.70 -4.18
C ILE A 56 9.23 -9.09 -3.59
N TYR A 57 9.45 -9.30 -2.30
CA TYR A 57 10.63 -8.81 -1.61
C TYR A 57 11.36 -9.97 -0.94
N GLN A 58 12.56 -10.27 -1.41
CA GLN A 58 13.38 -11.38 -0.90
C GLN A 58 12.61 -12.71 -0.86
N GLY A 59 11.89 -13.01 -1.94
CA GLY A 59 11.10 -14.24 -2.06
C GLY A 59 9.79 -14.26 -1.29
N ARG A 60 9.44 -13.16 -0.62
CA ARG A 60 8.19 -13.04 0.14
C ARG A 60 7.23 -12.10 -0.56
N PHE A 61 5.94 -12.38 -0.45
CA PHE A 61 4.91 -11.49 -0.99
C PHE A 61 4.99 -10.14 -0.28
N LEU A 62 4.94 -9.06 -1.07
CA LEU A 62 5.02 -7.68 -0.57
C LEU A 62 3.70 -6.97 -0.82
N ALA A 63 3.16 -6.31 0.20
CA ALA A 63 1.94 -5.51 0.08
C ALA A 63 2.12 -4.19 0.82
N ILE A 64 1.88 -3.08 0.12
CA ILE A 64 2.00 -1.73 0.71
C ILE A 64 0.71 -0.97 0.46
N GLU A 65 0.03 -0.58 1.53
CA GLU A 65 -1.14 0.29 1.48
C GLU A 65 -0.66 1.74 1.62
N VAL A 66 -0.99 2.57 0.64
CA VAL A 66 -0.54 3.96 0.57
C VAL A 66 -1.60 4.89 1.12
N LYS A 67 -1.19 5.85 1.93
CA LYS A 67 -2.06 6.89 2.47
C LYS A 67 -1.47 8.26 2.17
N LYS A 68 -2.33 9.27 2.17
CA LYS A 68 -1.90 10.65 1.97
C LYS A 68 -1.03 11.08 3.15
N PRO A 69 0.10 11.78 2.89
CA PRO A 69 0.94 12.25 4.00
C PRO A 69 0.23 13.34 4.81
N TYR A 70 0.53 13.38 6.10
CA TYR A 70 0.10 14.46 6.97
C TYR A 70 1.16 15.55 6.94
N ILE A 71 0.77 16.73 6.48
CA ILE A 71 1.68 17.87 6.39
C ILE A 71 1.36 18.84 7.50
N SER A 72 2.37 19.16 8.33
CA SER A 72 2.22 20.12 9.41
C SER A 72 1.94 21.52 8.83
N LYS A 73 0.87 22.16 9.29
CA LYS A 73 0.52 23.53 8.91
C LYS A 73 1.54 24.55 9.44
N LYS A 74 2.26 24.20 10.50
CA LYS A 74 3.24 25.10 11.12
C LYS A 74 4.57 25.13 10.39
N THR A 75 5.02 23.96 9.90
CA THR A 75 6.37 23.81 9.34
C THR A 75 6.39 23.40 7.87
N ASN A 76 5.22 23.10 7.27
CA ASN A 76 5.09 22.52 5.92
C ASN A 76 5.89 21.23 5.74
N ALA A 77 6.30 20.60 6.83
CA ALA A 77 7.03 19.33 6.79
C ALA A 77 6.06 18.16 6.92
N ILE A 78 6.44 17.02 6.32
CA ILE A 78 5.68 15.78 6.47
C ILE A 78 5.86 15.30 7.92
N LYS A 79 4.73 15.12 8.62
CA LYS A 79 4.75 14.59 9.97
C LYS A 79 4.98 13.08 9.91
N HIS A 80 5.98 12.62 10.66
CA HIS A 80 6.22 11.18 10.80
C HIS A 80 5.06 10.53 11.59
N ARG A 81 4.52 9.43 11.04
CA ARG A 81 3.50 8.62 11.71
C ARG A 81 3.99 7.19 11.83
N THR A 82 3.67 6.55 12.95
CA THR A 82 3.99 5.14 13.18
C THR A 82 3.04 4.24 12.38
N GLN A 83 3.38 2.96 12.24
CA GLN A 83 2.47 1.99 11.61
C GLN A 83 1.13 1.94 12.35
N GLU A 84 1.16 2.00 13.68
CA GLU A 84 -0.07 2.02 14.48
C GLU A 84 -0.95 3.22 14.15
N GLU A 85 -0.36 4.40 14.00
CA GLU A 85 -1.09 5.60 13.59
C GLU A 85 -1.65 5.49 12.16
N LEU A 86 -0.87 4.95 11.24
CA LEU A 86 -1.29 4.74 9.86
C LEU A 86 -2.45 3.72 9.77
N GLU A 87 -2.38 2.66 10.57
CA GLU A 87 -3.42 1.63 10.59
C GLU A 87 -4.80 2.18 10.99
N LYS A 88 -4.83 3.24 11.77
CA LYS A 88 -6.10 3.90 12.13
C LYS A 88 -6.79 4.54 10.92
N LEU A 89 -6.05 4.81 9.85
CA LEU A 89 -6.58 5.37 8.61
C LEU A 89 -7.08 4.30 7.64
N ALA A 90 -6.78 3.04 7.92
CA ALA A 90 -7.15 1.94 7.04
C ALA A 90 -8.58 1.47 7.32
N SER A 91 -9.24 0.95 6.29
CA SER A 91 -10.51 0.25 6.50
C SER A 91 -10.25 -1.11 7.12
N ASP A 92 -11.29 -1.72 7.68
CA ASP A 92 -11.18 -3.06 8.25
C ASP A 92 -10.71 -4.08 7.21
N ASP A 93 -11.24 -4.00 5.99
CA ASP A 93 -10.85 -4.89 4.89
C ASP A 93 -9.36 -4.74 4.54
N GLN A 94 -8.85 -3.51 4.54
CA GLN A 94 -7.43 -3.25 4.28
C GLN A 94 -6.55 -3.87 5.37
N LEU A 95 -6.92 -3.72 6.63
CA LEU A 95 -6.18 -4.32 7.74
C LEU A 95 -6.21 -5.85 7.69
N VAL A 96 -7.37 -6.42 7.39
CA VAL A 96 -7.52 -7.87 7.23
C VAL A 96 -6.59 -8.39 6.14
N PHE A 97 -6.55 -7.71 4.99
CA PHE A 97 -5.66 -8.09 3.89
C PHE A 97 -4.19 -8.08 4.31
N LEU A 98 -3.74 -6.97 4.91
CA LEU A 98 -2.34 -6.85 5.35
C LEU A 98 -1.97 -7.92 6.38
N ASN A 99 -2.89 -8.20 7.32
CA ASN A 99 -2.66 -9.20 8.35
C ASN A 99 -2.60 -10.62 7.77
N HIS A 100 -3.39 -10.93 6.75
CA HIS A 100 -3.30 -12.22 6.05
C HIS A 100 -1.94 -12.40 5.38
N ILE A 101 -1.41 -11.34 4.76
CA ILE A 101 -0.10 -11.40 4.12
C ILE A 101 1.00 -11.63 5.18
N LYS A 102 0.98 -10.85 6.27
CA LYS A 102 1.96 -10.99 7.36
C LYS A 102 1.88 -12.36 8.02
N GLY A 103 0.67 -12.85 8.26
CA GLY A 103 0.46 -14.15 8.91
C GLY A 103 0.95 -15.34 8.09
N ARG A 104 1.19 -15.16 6.80
CA ARG A 104 1.68 -16.20 5.89
C ARG A 104 3.12 -15.98 5.46
N GLY A 105 3.85 -15.19 6.23
CA GLY A 105 5.27 -14.96 5.98
C GLY A 105 5.58 -13.87 4.96
N GLY A 106 4.58 -13.12 4.53
CA GLY A 106 4.80 -11.98 3.63
C GLY A 106 5.20 -10.72 4.37
N VAL A 107 5.55 -9.70 3.62
CA VAL A 107 5.90 -8.36 4.12
C VAL A 107 4.76 -7.42 3.76
N ALA A 108 4.11 -6.84 4.77
CA ALA A 108 3.00 -5.94 4.55
C ALA A 108 3.03 -4.80 5.54
N PHE A 109 2.81 -3.59 5.05
CA PHE A 109 2.80 -2.40 5.89
C PHE A 109 2.08 -1.25 5.18
N MET A 110 1.87 -0.18 5.92
CA MET A 110 1.29 1.04 5.38
C MET A 110 2.38 2.11 5.23
N ALA A 111 2.21 2.99 4.27
CA ALA A 111 3.16 4.06 4.03
C ALA A 111 2.44 5.32 3.54
N ASP A 112 2.87 6.47 4.03
CA ASP A 112 2.38 7.77 3.60
C ASP A 112 3.52 8.63 3.04
N ASN A 113 4.71 8.05 2.95
CA ASN A 113 5.88 8.68 2.32
C ASN A 113 6.97 7.64 2.08
N LEU A 114 7.98 8.02 1.31
CA LEU A 114 9.05 7.12 0.92
C LEU A 114 9.93 6.66 2.08
N ASP A 115 10.16 7.54 3.06
CA ASP A 115 11.02 7.20 4.21
C ASP A 115 10.45 6.04 5.02
N VAL A 116 9.13 5.97 5.16
CA VAL A 116 8.46 4.85 5.84
C VAL A 116 8.73 3.55 5.10
N VAL A 117 8.69 3.56 3.77
CA VAL A 117 8.98 2.37 2.97
C VAL A 117 10.41 1.90 3.21
N LYS A 118 11.38 2.81 3.20
CA LYS A 118 12.79 2.48 3.46
C LYS A 118 12.97 1.87 4.85
N GLU A 119 12.35 2.47 5.87
CA GLU A 119 12.39 1.96 7.24
C GLU A 119 11.81 0.56 7.34
N GLN A 120 10.63 0.34 6.78
CA GLN A 120 9.94 -0.94 6.86
C GLN A 120 10.70 -2.04 6.12
N LEU A 121 11.23 -1.76 4.94
CA LEU A 121 12.00 -2.75 4.19
C LEU A 121 13.27 -3.13 4.96
N GLU A 122 13.91 -2.20 5.63
CA GLU A 122 15.08 -2.49 6.47
C GLU A 122 14.70 -3.39 7.65
N LEU A 123 13.56 -3.13 8.29
CA LEU A 123 13.06 -3.95 9.40
C LEU A 123 12.74 -5.38 8.98
N TRP A 124 12.17 -5.56 7.78
CA TRP A 124 11.74 -6.86 7.26
C TRP A 124 12.83 -7.59 6.49
N LYS A 125 13.97 -6.96 6.29
CA LYS A 125 15.06 -7.54 5.51
C LYS A 125 15.58 -8.81 6.15
N ILE A 126 15.67 -9.87 5.34
CA ILE A 126 16.31 -11.12 5.79
C ILE A 126 17.81 -10.89 5.83
N ARG A 127 18.40 -11.13 7.00
CA ARG A 127 19.84 -11.01 7.20
C ARG A 127 20.44 -12.41 7.27
N VAL A 128 21.56 -12.56 6.58
CA VAL A 128 22.30 -13.83 6.56
C VAL A 128 23.50 -13.71 7.49
#